data_add7886a67f85fa7d34c76ec2836b285
#
_entry.id   add7886a67f85fa7d34c76ec2836b285
#
_cell.length_a   1.000
_cell.length_b   1.000
_cell.length_c   1.000
_cell.angle_alpha   90.00
_cell.angle_beta   90.00
_cell.angle_gamma   90.00
#
_symmetry.space_group_name_H-M   'P 1'
#
loop_
_entity.id
_entity.type
_entity.pdbx_description
1 polymer ?
#
loop_
_entity_poly.entity_id
_entity_poly.type
_entity_poly.pdbx_seq_one_letter_code
_entity_poly.pdbx_strand_id
1 'polypeptide(L)'
;MIGKKRRTAKIDSLIGQNTEISGDIVFVGGLHVDGKCKGNVAAKEPGSLLTVSDQGLVEGEVKVPNVILNGHVIGDVYAVERIELASQARVTGNVYYNLIEMAIGAEVNGKLVHRTGDIPPVQEQTVENTE
;
A
#
# COMPACT_ATOMS: atom_id res chain seq x y z
N MET A 1 8.75 26.40 -1.33
CA MET A 1 8.65 26.06 -1.68
C MET A 1 8.50 25.62 -2.08
N ILE A 2 8.63 25.49 -1.87
CA ILE A 2 8.60 24.98 -2.33
C ILE A 2 8.31 24.42 -2.67
N GLY A 3 8.44 24.30 -2.59
CA GLY A 3 8.33 23.57 -3.06
C GLY A 3 7.94 22.97 -3.18
N LYS A 4 7.98 22.71 -3.24
CA LYS A 4 7.78 22.02 -3.51
C LYS A 4 7.47 21.32 -3.78
N LYS A 5 7.62 21.26 -3.80
CA LYS A 5 7.44 20.51 -4.13
C LYS A 5 7.24 19.78 -4.39
N ARG A 6 7.37 19.82 -4.47
CA ARG A 6 7.29 19.01 -4.79
C ARG A 6 7.04 18.18 -4.85
N ARG A 7 7.22 17.89 -4.99
CA ARG A 7 7.00 16.94 -5.11
C ARG A 7 6.81 16.00 -4.84
N THR A 8 6.78 15.93 -4.79
CA THR A 8 6.84 14.77 -4.78
C THR A 8 6.99 13.92 -3.77
N ALA A 9 7.37 12.96 -3.86
CA ALA A 9 7.19 12.01 -2.88
C ALA A 9 7.89 12.40 -1.64
N LYS A 10 7.20 13.11 -0.92
CA LYS A 10 7.70 13.65 0.30
C LYS A 10 7.28 12.78 1.44
N ILE A 11 8.19 12.40 2.30
CA ILE A 11 7.87 11.64 3.49
C ILE A 11 7.40 12.60 4.55
N ASP A 12 6.13 12.47 4.93
CA ASP A 12 5.57 13.28 6.01
C ASP A 12 5.60 12.57 7.33
N SER A 13 5.59 11.25 7.32
CA SER A 13 5.59 10.46 8.56
C SER A 13 6.46 9.23 8.38
N LEU A 14 7.07 8.82 9.46
CA LEU A 14 7.98 7.68 9.45
C LEU A 14 7.68 6.80 10.65
N ILE A 15 7.49 5.51 10.41
CA ILE A 15 7.42 4.52 11.48
C ILE A 15 8.75 3.79 11.49
N GLY A 16 9.54 4.07 12.49
CA GLY A 16 10.90 3.58 12.55
C GLY A 16 11.01 2.09 12.82
N GLN A 17 12.19 1.57 12.60
CA GLN A 17 12.47 0.14 12.62
C GLN A 17 12.11 -0.55 13.93
N ASN A 18 12.23 0.15 15.03
CA ASN A 18 11.95 -0.42 16.35
C ASN A 18 10.59 0.00 16.89
N THR A 19 9.72 0.50 16.02
CA THR A 19 8.41 0.98 16.41
C THR A 19 7.33 0.02 15.95
N GLU A 20 6.39 -0.27 16.81
CA GLU A 20 5.23 -1.06 16.46
C GLU A 20 3.98 -0.24 16.78
N ILE A 21 3.10 -0.10 15.80
CA ILE A 21 1.84 0.62 15.95
C ILE A 21 0.72 -0.42 15.94
N SER A 22 -0.13 -0.39 16.95
CA SER A 22 -1.32 -1.24 17.00
C SER A 22 -2.53 -0.34 16.83
N GLY A 23 -3.32 -0.61 15.80
CA GLY A 23 -4.48 0.20 15.46
C GLY A 23 -4.40 0.68 14.04
N ASP A 24 -5.49 1.31 13.60
CA ASP A 24 -5.58 1.79 12.22
C ASP A 24 -4.87 3.12 12.06
N ILE A 25 -4.28 3.31 10.89
CA ILE A 25 -3.56 4.54 10.56
C ILE A 25 -4.23 5.19 9.36
N VAL A 26 -4.51 6.48 9.48
CA VAL A 26 -4.98 7.28 8.36
C VAL A 26 -3.99 8.42 8.19
N PHE A 27 -3.54 8.63 6.97
CA PHE A 27 -2.54 9.67 6.73
C PHE A 27 -2.81 10.40 5.42
N VAL A 28 -2.12 11.50 5.26
CA VAL A 28 -2.13 12.30 4.03
C VAL A 28 -0.68 12.53 3.65
N GLY A 29 -0.37 12.49 2.36
CA GLY A 29 0.99 12.71 1.90
C GLY A 29 1.78 11.42 1.88
N GLY A 30 2.94 11.40 2.50
CA GLY A 30 3.81 10.23 2.47
C GLY A 30 3.96 9.58 3.84
N LEU A 31 3.83 8.27 3.88
CA LEU A 31 4.12 7.48 5.08
C LEU A 31 5.17 6.45 4.73
N HIS A 32 6.25 6.43 5.49
CA HIS A 32 7.32 5.47 5.31
C HIS A 32 7.34 4.51 6.50
N VAL A 33 7.28 3.21 6.23
CA VAL A 33 7.20 2.19 7.28
C VAL A 33 8.45 1.34 7.25
N ASP A 34 9.26 1.46 8.30
CA ASP A 34 10.41 0.58 8.54
C ASP A 34 10.13 -0.38 9.69
N GLY A 35 9.06 -0.16 10.42
CA GLY A 35 8.69 -0.97 11.58
C GLY A 35 7.46 -1.80 11.31
N LYS A 36 6.63 -1.98 12.33
CA LYS A 36 5.44 -2.83 12.23
C LYS A 36 4.18 -2.01 12.42
N CYS A 37 3.20 -2.30 11.58
CA CYS A 37 1.86 -1.74 11.72
C CYS A 37 0.88 -2.90 11.83
N LYS A 38 0.17 -2.98 12.94
CA LYS A 38 -0.86 -3.99 13.15
C LYS A 38 -2.20 -3.29 13.11
N GLY A 39 -2.81 -3.26 11.95
CA GLY A 39 -4.05 -2.56 11.70
C GLY A 39 -4.10 -2.13 10.26
N ASN A 40 -5.16 -1.44 9.89
CA ASN A 40 -5.34 -1.00 8.51
C ASN A 40 -4.61 0.31 8.28
N VAL A 41 -4.11 0.49 7.07
CA VAL A 41 -3.42 1.72 6.68
C VAL A 41 -4.18 2.32 5.52
N ALA A 42 -4.60 3.56 5.66
CA ALA A 42 -5.43 4.19 4.65
C ALA A 42 -5.02 5.63 4.37
N ALA A 43 -5.17 6.03 3.14
CA ALA A 43 -5.00 7.42 2.72
C ALA A 43 -5.95 7.66 1.56
N LYS A 44 -6.71 8.75 1.61
CA LYS A 44 -7.71 9.03 0.59
C LYS A 44 -7.27 10.08 -0.41
N GLU A 45 -6.38 10.98 -0.01
CA GLU A 45 -5.98 12.07 -0.90
C GLU A 45 -5.24 11.54 -2.10
N PRO A 46 -5.59 11.98 -3.31
CA PRO A 46 -4.85 11.59 -4.50
C PRO A 46 -3.37 11.93 -4.33
N GLY A 47 -2.51 11.07 -4.82
CA GLY A 47 -1.07 11.28 -4.71
C GLY A 47 -0.45 10.84 -3.40
N SER A 48 -1.27 10.42 -2.43
CA SER A 48 -0.71 9.89 -1.19
C SER A 48 0.09 8.63 -1.48
N LEU A 49 1.19 8.46 -0.77
CA LEU A 49 2.14 7.38 -1.03
C LEU A 49 2.49 6.66 0.25
N LEU A 50 2.35 5.35 0.23
CA LEU A 50 2.86 4.48 1.30
C LEU A 50 4.11 3.78 0.80
N THR A 51 5.19 3.88 1.54
CA THR A 51 6.42 3.16 1.26
C THR A 51 6.71 2.20 2.41
N VAL A 52 6.82 0.92 2.09
CA VAL A 52 7.17 -0.10 3.09
C VAL A 52 8.54 -0.63 2.72
N SER A 53 9.51 -0.41 3.59
CA SER A 53 10.88 -0.84 3.33
C SER A 53 11.03 -2.35 3.57
N ASP A 54 12.19 -2.88 3.25
CA ASP A 54 12.46 -4.31 3.44
C ASP A 54 12.39 -4.74 4.90
N GLN A 55 12.43 -3.77 5.84
CA GLN A 55 12.28 -4.04 7.25
C GLN A 55 10.82 -3.90 7.70
N GLY A 56 9.97 -3.37 6.86
CA GLY A 56 8.62 -3.02 7.26
C GLY A 56 7.65 -4.19 7.16
N LEU A 57 6.64 -4.16 8.02
CA LEU A 57 5.58 -5.17 8.04
C LEU A 57 4.26 -4.45 8.31
N VAL A 58 3.26 -4.76 7.49
CA VAL A 58 1.91 -4.28 7.72
C VAL A 58 0.99 -5.49 7.81
N GLU A 59 0.28 -5.61 8.93
CA GLU A 59 -0.71 -6.66 9.13
C GLU A 59 -2.09 -5.99 9.13
N GLY A 60 -2.74 -6.03 8.00
CA GLY A 60 -4.04 -5.39 7.82
C GLY A 60 -4.22 -5.00 6.37
N GLU A 61 -5.33 -4.33 6.09
CA GLU A 61 -5.60 -3.88 4.74
C GLU A 61 -4.91 -2.56 4.45
N VAL A 62 -4.42 -2.42 3.24
CA VAL A 62 -3.79 -1.19 2.78
C VAL A 62 -4.70 -0.58 1.71
N LYS A 63 -5.16 0.64 1.95
CA LYS A 63 -6.00 1.37 1.01
C LYS A 63 -5.37 2.74 0.78
N VAL A 64 -4.38 2.77 -0.09
CA VAL A 64 -3.59 3.97 -0.37
C VAL A 64 -3.45 4.09 -1.88
N PRO A 65 -3.64 5.29 -2.46
CA PRO A 65 -3.57 5.42 -3.91
C PRO A 65 -2.27 4.94 -4.53
N ASN A 66 -1.14 5.22 -3.91
CA ASN A 66 0.17 4.81 -4.41
C ASN A 66 0.91 4.02 -3.34
N VAL A 67 1.45 2.88 -3.72
CA VAL A 67 2.17 2.02 -2.78
C VAL A 67 3.48 1.60 -3.41
N ILE A 68 4.57 1.79 -2.67
CA ILE A 68 5.87 1.22 -3.02
C ILE A 68 6.20 0.23 -1.91
N LEU A 69 6.23 -1.04 -2.28
CA LEU A 69 6.38 -2.10 -1.31
C LEU A 69 7.67 -2.85 -1.52
N ASN A 70 8.53 -2.87 -0.53
CA ASN A 70 9.72 -3.70 -0.52
C ASN A 70 9.76 -4.58 0.72
N GLY A 71 8.71 -4.58 1.51
CA GLY A 71 8.59 -5.38 2.72
C GLY A 71 7.43 -6.32 2.62
N HIS A 72 6.79 -6.59 3.74
CA HIS A 72 5.75 -7.61 3.83
C HIS A 72 4.42 -6.98 4.22
N VAL A 73 3.37 -7.33 3.49
CA VAL A 73 1.99 -6.98 3.84
C VAL A 73 1.22 -8.28 4.00
N ILE A 74 0.55 -8.42 5.14
CA ILE A 74 -0.36 -9.55 5.40
C ILE A 74 -1.75 -8.96 5.40
N GLY A 75 -2.44 -9.08 4.28
CA GLY A 75 -3.75 -8.50 4.06
C GLY A 75 -3.88 -8.07 2.61
N ASP A 76 -5.03 -7.51 2.28
CA ASP A 76 -5.30 -7.07 0.92
C ASP A 76 -4.77 -5.66 0.70
N VAL A 77 -4.35 -5.37 -0.53
CA VAL A 77 -3.84 -4.06 -0.90
C VAL A 77 -4.73 -3.48 -2.00
N TYR A 78 -5.22 -2.27 -1.77
CA TYR A 78 -6.02 -1.54 -2.73
C TYR A 78 -5.25 -0.27 -3.12
N ALA A 79 -4.57 -0.33 -4.27
CA ALA A 79 -3.80 0.79 -4.77
C ALA A 79 -4.51 1.34 -6.00
N VAL A 80 -5.35 2.36 -5.79
CA VAL A 80 -6.22 2.84 -6.86
C VAL A 80 -5.47 3.54 -7.99
N GLU A 81 -4.25 4.00 -7.74
CA GLU A 81 -3.44 4.64 -8.77
C GLU A 81 -2.32 3.72 -9.23
N ARG A 82 -1.46 3.31 -8.31
CA ARG A 82 -0.29 2.55 -8.70
C ARG A 82 0.28 1.75 -7.54
N ILE A 83 0.80 0.58 -7.84
CA ILE A 83 1.59 -0.17 -6.87
C ILE A 83 2.89 -0.62 -7.53
N GLU A 84 3.97 -0.53 -6.77
CA GLU A 84 5.27 -0.96 -7.20
C GLU A 84 5.78 -1.98 -6.19
N LEU A 85 6.06 -3.19 -6.67
CA LEU A 85 6.56 -4.28 -5.82
C LEU A 85 8.04 -4.47 -6.12
N ALA A 86 8.88 -4.11 -5.17
CA ALA A 86 10.31 -4.25 -5.33
C ALA A 86 10.74 -5.69 -5.05
N SER A 87 12.03 -5.97 -5.18
CA SER A 87 12.50 -7.36 -5.19
C SER A 87 12.28 -8.11 -3.88
N GLN A 88 12.17 -7.40 -2.76
CA GLN A 88 11.96 -8.05 -1.46
C GLN A 88 10.48 -8.09 -1.07
N ALA A 89 9.60 -7.58 -1.93
CA ALA A 89 8.21 -7.45 -1.59
C ALA A 89 7.53 -8.80 -1.44
N ARG A 90 6.69 -8.92 -0.41
CA ARG A 90 5.87 -10.10 -0.20
C ARG A 90 4.49 -9.67 0.24
N VAL A 91 3.49 -10.11 -0.49
CA VAL A 91 2.11 -9.84 -0.12
C VAL A 91 1.43 -11.17 0.14
N THR A 92 0.82 -11.30 1.31
CA THR A 92 -0.02 -12.43 1.63
C THR A 92 -1.45 -11.92 1.63
N GLY A 93 -2.09 -12.03 0.48
CA GLY A 93 -3.42 -11.47 0.23
C GLY A 93 -3.56 -11.08 -1.22
N ASN A 94 -4.64 -10.36 -1.50
CA ASN A 94 -4.93 -9.94 -2.87
C ASN A 94 -4.46 -8.52 -3.11
N VAL A 95 -4.08 -8.21 -4.34
CA VAL A 95 -3.66 -6.88 -4.73
C VAL A 95 -4.61 -6.37 -5.81
N TYR A 96 -5.28 -5.26 -5.52
CA TYR A 96 -6.17 -4.58 -6.44
C TYR A 96 -5.46 -3.32 -6.91
N TYR A 97 -5.25 -3.18 -8.21
CA TYR A 97 -4.40 -2.14 -8.73
C TYR A 97 -4.92 -1.58 -10.05
N ASN A 98 -4.47 -0.38 -10.37
CA ASN A 98 -4.66 0.18 -11.70
C ASN A 98 -3.39 0.01 -12.52
N LEU A 99 -2.26 0.49 -12.01
CA LEU A 99 -0.96 0.28 -12.63
C LEU A 99 -0.09 -0.51 -11.67
N ILE A 100 0.66 -1.48 -12.20
CA ILE A 100 1.53 -2.29 -11.37
C ILE A 100 2.90 -2.45 -12.02
N GLU A 101 3.92 -2.40 -11.18
CA GLU A 101 5.28 -2.78 -11.56
C GLU A 101 5.76 -3.83 -10.57
N MET A 102 6.29 -4.92 -11.08
CA MET A 102 6.84 -5.98 -10.23
C MET A 102 8.27 -6.25 -10.62
N ALA A 103 9.15 -6.15 -9.65
CA ALA A 103 10.54 -6.52 -9.85
C ALA A 103 10.71 -8.03 -9.73
N ILE A 104 11.78 -8.53 -10.29
CA ILE A 104 12.16 -9.93 -10.13
C ILE A 104 12.40 -10.18 -8.63
N GLY A 105 11.80 -11.23 -8.11
CA GLY A 105 11.90 -11.57 -6.71
C GLY A 105 10.67 -11.23 -5.90
N ALA A 106 9.84 -10.31 -6.39
CA ALA A 106 8.61 -9.96 -5.69
C ALA A 106 7.64 -11.14 -5.70
N GLU A 107 6.91 -11.31 -4.59
CA GLU A 107 5.97 -12.42 -4.43
C GLU A 107 4.61 -11.91 -3.98
N VAL A 108 3.57 -12.45 -4.59
CA VAL A 108 2.20 -12.20 -4.16
C VAL A 108 1.54 -13.57 -3.97
N ASN A 109 1.15 -13.85 -2.73
CA ASN A 109 0.43 -15.07 -2.40
C ASN A 109 -1.06 -14.74 -2.33
N GLY A 110 -1.69 -14.69 -3.48
CA GLY A 110 -3.07 -14.30 -3.65
C GLY A 110 -3.28 -13.92 -5.08
N LYS A 111 -4.24 -13.03 -5.31
CA LYS A 111 -4.61 -12.63 -6.66
C LYS A 111 -4.15 -11.23 -6.98
N LEU A 112 -3.81 -11.02 -8.24
CA LEU A 112 -3.58 -9.68 -8.78
C LEU A 112 -4.82 -9.32 -9.58
N VAL A 113 -5.51 -8.27 -9.16
CA VAL A 113 -6.78 -7.88 -9.77
C VAL A 113 -6.63 -6.48 -10.35
N HIS A 114 -6.68 -6.37 -11.65
CA HIS A 114 -6.60 -5.08 -12.32
C HIS A 114 -7.95 -4.38 -12.26
N ARG A 115 -7.94 -3.14 -11.83
CA ARG A 115 -9.14 -2.32 -11.77
C ARG A 115 -8.87 -0.99 -12.43
N THR A 116 -9.80 -0.53 -13.23
CA THR A 116 -9.72 0.81 -13.80
C THR A 116 -10.73 1.68 -13.09
N GLY A 117 -10.32 2.89 -12.76
CA GLY A 117 -11.18 3.80 -12.03
C GLY A 117 -11.22 3.47 -10.56
N ASP A 118 -12.34 3.78 -9.90
CA ASP A 118 -12.47 3.60 -8.48
C ASP A 118 -12.48 2.13 -8.09
N ILE A 119 -11.83 1.81 -7.01
CA ILE A 119 -11.89 0.48 -6.42
C ILE A 119 -12.87 0.56 -5.26
N PRO A 120 -14.04 -0.08 -5.38
CA PRO A 120 -15.02 0.02 -4.31
C PRO A 120 -14.51 -0.68 -3.06
N PRO A 121 -14.59 -0.04 -1.93
CA PRO A 121 -14.10 -0.65 -0.70
C PRO A 121 -14.96 -1.82 -0.24
N VAL A 122 -16.13 -1.92 -0.75
CA VAL A 122 -17.09 -2.85 -0.23
C VAL A 122 -17.54 -3.86 -1.18
N GLN A 123 -17.66 -3.72 -2.18
CA GLN A 123 -18.22 -4.58 -3.00
C GLN A 123 -17.59 -5.56 -3.48
N GLU A 124 -17.17 -5.53 -3.25
CA GLU A 124 -16.64 -6.33 -3.53
C GLU A 124 -17.03 -7.41 -3.43
N GLN A 125 -17.49 -7.40 -3.08
CA GLN A 125 -17.88 -8.37 -2.93
C GLN A 125 -18.62 -8.90 -3.72
N THR A 126 -19.00 -8.64 -4.01
CA THR A 126 -19.75 -9.04 -4.70
C THR A 126 -19.66 -9.42 -5.78
N VAL A 127 -19.47 -9.14 -5.93
CA VAL A 127 -19.38 -9.51 -6.90
C VAL A 127 -19.20 -10.23 -7.53
N GLU A 128 -19.11 -10.13 -7.37
CA GLU A 128 -18.96 -10.69 -8.01
C GLU A 128 -19.00 -11.46 -8.38
N ASN A 129 -19.09 -11.32 -8.15
CA ASN A 129 -19.23 -12.00 -8.63
C ASN A 129 -19.50 -12.56 -9.20
N THR A 130 -19.46 -12.26 -9.18
CA THR A 130 -19.86 -12.75 -9.77
C THR A 130 -19.94 -13.07 -10.60
N GLU A 131 -19.84 -13.08 -10.62
CA GLU A 131 -19.93 -13.41 -11.44
C GLU A 131 -20.04 -13.68 -12.00
#